data_8fdfec452b26cbf8da59ad85e9c3a46f
#
_entry.id   8fdfec452b26cbf8da59ad85e9c3a46f
#
_cell.length_a   1.000
_cell.length_b   1.000
_cell.length_c   1.000
_cell.angle_alpha   90.00
_cell.angle_beta   90.00
_cell.angle_gamma   90.00
#
_symmetry.space_group_name_H-M   'P 1'
#
loop_
_entity.id
_entity.type
_entity.pdbx_description
1 polymer ?
#
loop_
_entity_poly.entity_id
_entity_poly.type
_entity_poly.pdbx_seq_one_letter_code
_entity_poly.pdbx_strand_id
1 'polypeptide(L)'
;MAAIMDTVRAQLPLVTAQPLWVQAALGLSAVALAVVALHIVAQLVLPQSKSNPPVVFHSLPVVGSAISYGMDPYRFFFECRKKYGDVFTFVLFGRRVTVALGPKGSNLVFNGRLNQVSAEEAYTSLTTPVFGHSVVYDVPNSVFMEQKRFVKVGLSIENFRHYVDLIVKELDDYLATDPSFAPLRGSPKPGASATVNIFQAVSEITTLT
;
A
#
# COMPACT_ATOMS: atom_id res chain seq x y z
N MET A 1 -45.06 10.60 7.87
CA MET A 1 -44.87 10.98 6.46
C MET A 1 -45.42 12.39 6.17
N ALA A 2 -46.66 12.75 6.61
CA ALA A 2 -47.22 14.08 6.42
C ALA A 2 -46.36 15.22 7.00
N ALA A 3 -45.90 15.12 8.24
CA ALA A 3 -45.06 16.13 8.89
C ALA A 3 -43.74 16.44 8.16
N ILE A 4 -43.12 15.43 7.53
CA ILE A 4 -41.91 15.62 6.73
C ILE A 4 -42.26 16.37 5.44
N MET A 5 -43.36 16.06 4.79
CA MET A 5 -43.81 16.74 3.58
C MET A 5 -44.17 18.20 3.83
N ASP A 6 -44.78 18.50 4.98
CA ASP A 6 -45.12 19.88 5.36
C ASP A 6 -43.86 20.70 5.67
N THR A 7 -42.89 20.11 6.34
CA THR A 7 -41.57 20.76 6.57
C THR A 7 -40.82 21.04 5.26
N VAL A 8 -40.83 20.10 4.32
CA VAL A 8 -40.20 20.29 3.00
C VAL A 8 -40.93 21.38 2.20
N ARG A 9 -42.25 21.41 2.19
CA ARG A 9 -43.05 22.45 1.53
C ARG A 9 -42.78 23.85 2.10
N ALA A 10 -42.61 23.97 3.42
CA ALA A 10 -42.32 25.25 4.06
C ALA A 10 -40.90 25.78 3.72
N GLN A 11 -39.97 24.91 3.41
CA GLN A 11 -38.57 25.29 3.08
C GLN A 11 -38.37 25.59 1.57
N LEU A 12 -39.22 25.06 0.69
CA LEU A 12 -39.13 25.24 -0.76
C LEU A 12 -38.96 26.71 -1.23
N PRO A 13 -39.82 27.67 -0.73
CA PRO A 13 -39.71 29.07 -1.15
C PRO A 13 -38.39 29.72 -0.70
N LEU A 14 -37.82 29.31 0.42
CA LEU A 14 -36.54 29.82 0.89
C LEU A 14 -35.38 29.36 -0.02
N VAL A 15 -35.42 28.15 -0.54
CA VAL A 15 -34.44 27.61 -1.46
C VAL A 15 -34.55 28.25 -2.84
N THR A 16 -35.76 28.42 -3.35
CA THR A 16 -36.00 29.04 -4.68
C THR A 16 -35.68 30.53 -4.74
N ALA A 17 -35.65 31.22 -3.59
CA ALA A 17 -35.25 32.61 -3.49
C ALA A 17 -33.73 32.81 -3.52
N GLN A 18 -32.90 31.74 -3.42
CA GLN A 18 -31.47 31.81 -3.46
C GLN A 18 -30.91 31.91 -4.89
N PRO A 19 -29.70 32.46 -5.07
CA PRO A 19 -29.01 32.47 -6.35
C PRO A 19 -28.89 31.06 -6.97
N LEU A 20 -28.91 30.96 -8.30
CA LEU A 20 -28.87 29.69 -9.03
C LEU A 20 -27.70 28.76 -8.61
N TRP A 21 -26.53 29.33 -8.31
CA TRP A 21 -25.40 28.55 -7.85
C TRP A 21 -25.62 27.90 -6.48
N VAL A 22 -26.36 28.57 -5.56
CA VAL A 22 -26.74 28.01 -4.26
C VAL A 22 -27.74 26.88 -4.43
N GLN A 23 -28.75 27.07 -5.29
CA GLN A 23 -29.72 26.03 -5.61
C GLN A 23 -29.05 24.79 -6.20
N ALA A 24 -28.12 25.01 -7.15
CA ALA A 24 -27.33 23.92 -7.73
C ALA A 24 -26.47 23.19 -6.67
N ALA A 25 -25.80 23.92 -5.80
CA ALA A 25 -25.00 23.35 -4.73
C ALA A 25 -25.84 22.53 -3.74
N LEU A 26 -27.00 23.03 -3.34
CA LEU A 26 -27.94 22.31 -2.47
C LEU A 26 -28.49 21.06 -3.16
N GLY A 27 -28.85 21.15 -4.44
CA GLY A 27 -29.30 20.00 -5.23
C GLY A 27 -28.24 18.91 -5.34
N LEU A 28 -27.00 19.28 -5.68
CA LEU A 28 -25.88 18.34 -5.75
C LEU A 28 -25.59 17.69 -4.40
N SER A 29 -25.63 18.48 -3.31
CA SER A 29 -25.42 17.95 -1.95
C SER A 29 -26.52 16.96 -1.56
N ALA A 30 -27.77 17.25 -1.88
CA ALA A 30 -28.90 16.34 -1.63
C ALA A 30 -28.77 15.03 -2.42
N VAL A 31 -28.38 15.10 -3.69
CA VAL A 31 -28.13 13.92 -4.52
C VAL A 31 -26.96 13.10 -3.94
N ALA A 32 -25.85 13.75 -3.56
CA ALA A 32 -24.72 13.06 -2.95
C ALA A 32 -25.10 12.33 -1.65
N LEU A 33 -25.86 12.99 -0.77
CA LEU A 33 -26.37 12.39 0.46
C LEU A 33 -27.33 11.21 0.18
N ALA A 34 -28.21 11.34 -0.81
CA ALA A 34 -29.10 10.26 -1.22
C ALA A 34 -28.32 9.04 -1.75
N VAL A 35 -27.28 9.25 -2.56
CA VAL A 35 -26.39 8.18 -3.06
C VAL A 35 -25.69 7.48 -1.92
N VAL A 36 -25.14 8.22 -0.95
CA VAL A 36 -24.50 7.64 0.24
C VAL A 36 -25.50 6.86 1.08
N ALA A 37 -26.69 7.40 1.33
CA ALA A 37 -27.73 6.73 2.09
C ALA A 37 -28.19 5.43 1.42
N LEU A 38 -28.44 5.45 0.11
CA LEU A 38 -28.80 4.26 -0.67
C LEU A 38 -27.69 3.21 -0.65
N HIS A 39 -26.43 3.66 -0.75
CA HIS A 39 -25.28 2.76 -0.69
C HIS A 39 -25.18 2.05 0.67
N ILE A 40 -25.36 2.79 1.77
CA ILE A 40 -25.36 2.22 3.13
C ILE A 40 -26.51 1.21 3.30
N VAL A 41 -27.72 1.60 2.91
CA VAL A 41 -28.91 0.74 2.98
C VAL A 41 -28.70 -0.53 2.16
N ALA A 42 -28.17 -0.39 0.95
CA ALA A 42 -27.88 -1.55 0.09
C ALA A 42 -26.89 -2.53 0.76
N GLN A 43 -25.83 -2.05 1.42
CA GLN A 43 -24.90 -2.91 2.15
C GLN A 43 -25.52 -3.60 3.37
N LEU A 44 -26.49 -2.98 4.02
CA LEU A 44 -27.14 -3.54 5.21
C LEU A 44 -28.25 -4.54 4.86
N VAL A 45 -28.97 -4.30 3.75
CA VAL A 45 -30.15 -5.08 3.37
C VAL A 45 -29.81 -6.21 2.41
N LEU A 46 -28.89 -5.96 1.46
CA LEU A 46 -28.53 -6.97 0.46
C LEU A 46 -27.62 -8.04 1.06
N PRO A 47 -28.03 -9.33 1.01
CA PRO A 47 -27.19 -10.40 1.52
C PRO A 47 -25.91 -10.54 0.68
N GLN A 48 -24.77 -10.66 1.35
CA GLN A 48 -23.52 -10.99 0.69
C GLN A 48 -23.52 -12.47 0.28
N SER A 49 -23.00 -12.79 -0.90
CA SER A 49 -22.86 -14.17 -1.36
C SER A 49 -21.92 -14.94 -0.42
N LYS A 50 -22.38 -16.11 0.04
CA LYS A 50 -21.58 -16.99 0.92
C LYS A 50 -20.37 -17.62 0.22
N SER A 51 -20.34 -17.61 -1.11
CA SER A 51 -19.23 -18.15 -1.91
C SER A 51 -18.09 -17.16 -2.10
N ASN A 52 -18.33 -15.87 -1.85
CA ASN A 52 -17.33 -14.81 -1.99
C ASN A 52 -16.82 -14.35 -0.62
N PRO A 53 -15.57 -13.88 -0.54
CA PRO A 53 -15.07 -13.25 0.67
C PRO A 53 -15.96 -12.08 1.12
N PRO A 54 -16.26 -11.95 2.44
CA PRO A 54 -17.10 -10.88 2.94
C PRO A 54 -16.53 -9.50 2.60
N VAL A 55 -17.40 -8.59 2.21
CA VAL A 55 -17.01 -7.21 1.90
C VAL A 55 -17.08 -6.36 3.16
N VAL A 56 -15.98 -5.66 3.45
CA VAL A 56 -15.90 -4.74 4.59
C VAL A 56 -16.88 -3.58 4.38
N PHE A 57 -17.67 -3.31 5.41
CA PHE A 57 -18.61 -2.19 5.39
C PHE A 57 -17.87 -0.86 5.21
N HIS A 58 -18.38 0.00 4.35
CA HIS A 58 -17.84 1.32 4.09
C HIS A 58 -18.96 2.31 3.77
N SER A 59 -18.84 3.54 4.29
CA SER A 59 -19.87 4.56 4.15
C SER A 59 -19.84 5.27 2.79
N LEU A 60 -18.64 5.43 2.21
CA LEU A 60 -18.47 6.18 0.96
C LEU A 60 -18.32 5.22 -0.23
N PRO A 61 -19.15 5.32 -1.27
CA PRO A 61 -19.21 4.32 -2.34
C PRO A 61 -17.93 4.24 -3.18
N VAL A 62 -17.26 5.36 -3.44
CA VAL A 62 -16.03 5.41 -4.26
C VAL A 62 -14.78 5.33 -3.39
N VAL A 63 -14.74 6.10 -2.32
CA VAL A 63 -13.59 6.15 -1.41
C VAL A 63 -13.43 4.81 -0.69
N GLY A 64 -14.54 4.18 -0.35
CA GLY A 64 -14.53 2.89 0.33
C GLY A 64 -13.89 2.97 1.73
N SER A 65 -12.95 2.09 1.99
CA SER A 65 -12.18 2.03 3.24
C SER A 65 -10.84 2.78 3.17
N ALA A 66 -10.61 3.61 2.12
CA ALA A 66 -9.31 4.25 1.88
C ALA A 66 -8.85 5.11 3.07
N ILE A 67 -9.78 5.81 3.74
CA ILE A 67 -9.44 6.64 4.89
C ILE A 67 -8.93 5.78 6.06
N SER A 68 -9.70 4.77 6.46
CA SER A 68 -9.33 3.88 7.58
C SER A 68 -8.05 3.09 7.29
N TYR A 69 -7.89 2.62 6.05
CA TYR A 69 -6.70 1.94 5.60
C TYR A 69 -5.48 2.88 5.56
N GLY A 70 -5.65 4.10 5.06
CA GLY A 70 -4.54 5.06 4.93
C GLY A 70 -4.05 5.61 6.27
N MET A 71 -4.93 5.70 7.28
CA MET A 71 -4.56 6.16 8.62
C MET A 71 -3.70 5.13 9.38
N ASP A 72 -4.10 3.88 9.38
CA ASP A 72 -3.37 2.78 10.04
C ASP A 72 -3.71 1.44 9.37
N PRO A 73 -2.90 1.00 8.38
CA PRO A 73 -3.13 -0.25 7.67
C PRO A 73 -3.11 -1.48 8.58
N TYR A 74 -2.21 -1.51 9.56
CA TYR A 74 -2.08 -2.66 10.46
C TYR A 74 -3.31 -2.81 11.35
N ARG A 75 -3.73 -1.73 12.00
CA ARG A 75 -4.94 -1.69 12.81
C ARG A 75 -6.16 -2.08 11.98
N PHE A 76 -6.30 -1.53 10.78
CA PHE A 76 -7.38 -1.85 9.86
C PHE A 76 -7.44 -3.35 9.55
N PHE A 77 -6.32 -3.99 9.22
CA PHE A 77 -6.29 -5.41 8.93
C PHE A 77 -6.62 -6.27 10.16
N PHE A 78 -6.10 -5.92 11.34
CA PHE A 78 -6.40 -6.68 12.56
C PHE A 78 -7.87 -6.55 12.99
N GLU A 79 -8.47 -5.37 12.87
CA GLU A 79 -9.89 -5.15 13.16
C GLU A 79 -10.78 -5.88 12.15
N CYS A 80 -10.46 -5.80 10.86
CA CYS A 80 -11.18 -6.54 9.82
C CYS A 80 -11.07 -8.05 10.02
N ARG A 81 -9.88 -8.55 10.36
CA ARG A 81 -9.67 -9.98 10.65
C ARG A 81 -10.54 -10.48 11.79
N LYS A 82 -10.67 -9.71 12.88
CA LYS A 82 -11.56 -10.05 14.01
C LYS A 82 -13.02 -10.16 13.59
N LYS A 83 -13.45 -9.28 12.69
CA LYS A 83 -14.87 -9.18 12.30
C LYS A 83 -15.25 -10.10 11.14
N TYR A 84 -14.37 -10.25 10.15
CA TYR A 84 -14.67 -10.92 8.87
C TYR A 84 -13.87 -12.22 8.67
N GLY A 85 -12.89 -12.50 9.52
CA GLY A 85 -12.01 -13.67 9.40
C GLY A 85 -10.75 -13.39 8.59
N ASP A 86 -10.01 -14.45 8.25
CA ASP A 86 -8.70 -14.36 7.59
C ASP A 86 -8.79 -13.91 6.12
N VAL A 87 -9.95 -14.03 5.50
CA VAL A 87 -10.15 -13.63 4.09
C VAL A 87 -11.32 -12.66 4.00
N PHE A 88 -11.08 -11.47 3.51
CA PHE A 88 -12.10 -10.42 3.33
C PHE A 88 -11.75 -9.51 2.17
N THR A 89 -12.76 -8.80 1.65
CA THR A 89 -12.60 -7.82 0.56
C THR A 89 -12.93 -6.43 1.08
N PHE A 90 -12.10 -5.45 0.76
CA PHE A 90 -12.42 -4.04 1.01
C PHE A 90 -12.34 -3.21 -0.27
N VAL A 91 -12.98 -2.06 -0.27
CA VAL A 91 -13.00 -1.15 -1.41
C VAL A 91 -11.97 -0.04 -1.18
N LEU A 92 -11.10 0.17 -2.17
CA LEU A 92 -10.07 1.20 -2.17
C LEU A 92 -10.18 1.98 -3.47
N PHE A 93 -10.69 3.21 -3.42
CA PHE A 93 -10.91 4.07 -4.59
C PHE A 93 -11.64 3.36 -5.75
N GLY A 94 -12.77 2.69 -5.42
CA GLY A 94 -13.59 1.96 -6.38
C GLY A 94 -13.05 0.59 -6.78
N ARG A 95 -11.81 0.24 -6.41
CA ARG A 95 -11.24 -1.10 -6.64
C ARG A 95 -11.52 -2.03 -5.48
N ARG A 96 -11.88 -3.26 -5.77
CA ARG A 96 -12.03 -4.32 -4.76
C ARG A 96 -10.68 -4.98 -4.52
N VAL A 97 -10.22 -4.94 -3.27
CA VAL A 97 -8.98 -5.58 -2.83
C VAL A 97 -9.34 -6.71 -1.87
N THR A 98 -9.02 -7.93 -2.25
CA THR A 98 -9.22 -9.09 -1.38
C THR A 98 -7.93 -9.40 -0.64
N VAL A 99 -8.03 -9.48 0.68
CA VAL A 99 -6.92 -9.78 1.59
C VAL A 99 -7.04 -11.22 2.05
N ALA A 100 -5.93 -11.94 2.01
CA ALA A 100 -5.82 -13.29 2.54
C ALA A 100 -4.70 -13.31 3.60
N LEU A 101 -5.11 -13.38 4.87
CA LEU A 101 -4.24 -13.35 6.03
C LEU A 101 -3.95 -14.77 6.56
N GLY A 102 -2.95 -14.84 7.44
CA GLY A 102 -2.55 -16.07 8.10
C GLY A 102 -1.78 -17.04 7.19
N PRO A 103 -1.36 -18.21 7.72
CA PRO A 103 -0.48 -19.12 7.00
C PRO A 103 -1.05 -19.64 5.68
N LYS A 104 -2.35 -19.90 5.63
CA LYS A 104 -3.03 -20.37 4.41
C LYS A 104 -3.09 -19.30 3.34
N GLY A 105 -3.39 -18.04 3.72
CA GLY A 105 -3.40 -16.90 2.83
C GLY A 105 -2.01 -16.60 2.28
N SER A 106 -1.00 -16.58 3.14
CA SER A 106 0.39 -16.39 2.74
C SER A 106 0.86 -17.49 1.79
N ASN A 107 0.49 -18.75 2.07
CA ASN A 107 0.85 -19.85 1.18
C ASN A 107 0.20 -19.73 -0.21
N LEU A 108 -1.06 -19.27 -0.30
CA LEU A 108 -1.69 -19.01 -1.59
C LEU A 108 -0.95 -17.91 -2.37
N VAL A 109 -0.59 -16.81 -1.72
CA VAL A 109 0.07 -15.67 -2.38
C VAL A 109 1.49 -16.01 -2.81
N PHE A 110 2.28 -16.68 -1.95
CA PHE A 110 3.71 -16.93 -2.23
C PHE A 110 3.97 -18.23 -3.02
N ASN A 111 3.10 -19.22 -2.90
CA ASN A 111 3.28 -20.54 -3.53
C ASN A 111 2.14 -20.92 -4.49
N GLY A 112 1.22 -20.00 -4.74
CA GLY A 112 0.14 -20.20 -5.69
C GLY A 112 0.65 -20.44 -7.12
N ARG A 113 -0.07 -21.24 -7.89
CA ARG A 113 0.26 -21.48 -9.30
C ARG A 113 -0.06 -20.25 -10.14
N LEU A 114 0.60 -20.09 -11.29
CA LEU A 114 0.40 -18.97 -12.21
C LEU A 114 -1.04 -18.80 -12.73
N ASN A 115 -1.83 -19.87 -12.72
CA ASN A 115 -3.26 -19.80 -13.03
C ASN A 115 -4.15 -19.35 -11.85
N GLN A 116 -3.58 -19.14 -10.67
CA GLN A 116 -4.26 -18.71 -9.46
C GLN A 116 -3.82 -17.30 -9.02
N VAL A 117 -2.55 -17.00 -9.21
CA VAL A 117 -1.94 -15.72 -8.81
C VAL A 117 -1.03 -15.21 -9.93
N SER A 118 -1.02 -13.90 -10.16
CA SER A 118 -0.16 -13.23 -11.13
C SER A 118 0.47 -12.01 -10.47
N ALA A 119 1.79 -12.03 -10.34
CA ALA A 119 2.56 -10.88 -9.85
C ALA A 119 2.62 -9.79 -10.92
N GLU A 120 2.69 -10.17 -12.19
CA GLU A 120 2.74 -9.26 -13.33
C GLU A 120 1.52 -8.33 -13.34
N GLU A 121 0.31 -8.88 -13.28
CA GLU A 121 -0.92 -8.07 -13.26
C GLU A 121 -1.00 -7.14 -12.05
N ALA A 122 -0.44 -7.55 -10.91
CA ALA A 122 -0.47 -6.77 -9.68
C ALA A 122 0.55 -5.61 -9.69
N TYR A 123 1.76 -5.84 -10.20
CA TYR A 123 2.89 -4.95 -10.01
C TYR A 123 3.29 -4.14 -11.25
N THR A 124 2.90 -4.51 -12.47
CA THR A 124 3.27 -3.80 -13.70
C THR A 124 3.02 -2.30 -13.61
N SER A 125 1.85 -1.88 -13.13
CA SER A 125 1.51 -0.45 -12.99
C SER A 125 2.40 0.33 -12.02
N LEU A 126 3.03 -0.34 -11.07
CA LEU A 126 3.93 0.24 -10.08
C LEU A 126 5.38 0.21 -10.53
N THR A 127 5.78 -0.84 -11.22
CA THR A 127 7.19 -1.09 -11.57
C THR A 127 7.58 -0.50 -12.92
N THR A 128 6.70 -0.50 -13.90
CA THR A 128 7.00 0.04 -15.24
C THR A 128 7.41 1.52 -15.24
N PRO A 129 6.80 2.43 -14.44
CA PRO A 129 7.26 3.81 -14.36
C PRO A 129 8.68 3.98 -13.78
N VAL A 130 9.15 3.02 -13.00
CA VAL A 130 10.46 3.05 -12.34
C VAL A 130 11.53 2.37 -13.17
N PHE A 131 11.26 1.17 -13.66
CA PHE A 131 12.24 0.32 -14.33
C PHE A 131 12.16 0.36 -15.86
N GLY A 132 11.11 0.99 -16.42
CA GLY A 132 10.86 1.02 -17.86
C GLY A 132 10.07 -0.18 -18.37
N HIS A 133 9.86 -0.19 -19.68
CA HIS A 133 9.13 -1.26 -20.38
C HIS A 133 10.00 -2.48 -20.65
N SER A 134 9.34 -3.63 -20.79
CA SER A 134 9.96 -4.92 -21.15
C SER A 134 10.94 -5.49 -20.13
N VAL A 135 10.84 -5.05 -18.88
CA VAL A 135 11.66 -5.55 -17.76
C VAL A 135 10.80 -5.83 -16.52
N VAL A 136 11.30 -6.64 -15.63
CA VAL A 136 10.67 -7.01 -14.36
C VAL A 136 9.25 -7.58 -14.63
N TYR A 137 8.20 -6.92 -14.14
CA TYR A 137 6.82 -7.40 -14.28
C TYR A 137 6.12 -6.93 -15.57
N ASP A 138 6.79 -6.15 -16.44
CA ASP A 138 6.25 -5.71 -17.72
C ASP A 138 6.58 -6.69 -18.88
N VAL A 139 6.76 -7.97 -18.54
CA VAL A 139 7.03 -9.06 -19.47
C VAL A 139 6.22 -10.30 -19.10
N PRO A 140 5.96 -11.22 -20.06
CA PRO A 140 5.40 -12.52 -19.72
C PRO A 140 6.24 -13.26 -18.67
N ASN A 141 5.60 -14.03 -17.81
CA ASN A 141 6.28 -14.75 -16.72
C ASN A 141 7.46 -15.61 -17.19
N SER A 142 7.37 -16.23 -18.38
CA SER A 142 8.47 -17.01 -18.97
C SER A 142 9.74 -16.17 -19.17
N VAL A 143 9.58 -14.96 -19.72
CA VAL A 143 10.70 -14.01 -19.93
C VAL A 143 11.22 -13.49 -18.59
N PHE A 144 10.32 -13.14 -17.67
CA PHE A 144 10.71 -12.74 -16.32
C PHE A 144 11.53 -13.81 -15.59
N MET A 145 11.12 -15.06 -15.68
CA MET A 145 11.86 -16.18 -15.08
C MET A 145 13.23 -16.42 -15.73
N GLU A 146 13.37 -16.14 -17.01
CA GLU A 146 14.66 -16.18 -17.70
C GLU A 146 15.58 -15.06 -17.25
N GLN A 147 15.08 -13.82 -17.21
CA GLN A 147 15.81 -12.65 -16.65
C GLN A 147 16.25 -12.93 -15.22
N LYS A 148 15.34 -13.44 -14.39
CA LYS A 148 15.62 -13.78 -12.99
C LYS A 148 16.69 -14.88 -12.86
N ARG A 149 16.68 -15.87 -13.74
CA ARG A 149 17.71 -16.92 -13.76
C ARG A 149 19.07 -16.35 -14.08
N PHE A 150 19.15 -15.43 -15.04
CA PHE A 150 20.40 -14.73 -15.40
C PHE A 150 20.95 -13.96 -14.21
N VAL A 151 20.14 -13.13 -13.56
CA VAL A 151 20.57 -12.36 -12.37
C VAL A 151 20.98 -13.27 -11.21
N LYS A 152 20.28 -14.41 -11.03
CA LYS A 152 20.56 -15.37 -9.96
C LYS A 152 21.98 -15.95 -10.01
N VAL A 153 22.60 -16.03 -11.17
CA VAL A 153 23.98 -16.51 -11.29
C VAL A 153 24.95 -15.61 -10.50
N GLY A 154 24.73 -14.27 -10.57
CA GLY A 154 25.51 -13.30 -9.77
C GLY A 154 25.32 -13.45 -8.27
N LEU A 155 24.20 -14.04 -7.81
CA LEU A 155 23.85 -14.24 -6.40
C LEU A 155 24.20 -15.65 -5.90
N SER A 156 25.21 -16.32 -6.50
CA SER A 156 25.70 -17.61 -6.02
C SER A 156 26.52 -17.45 -4.75
N ILE A 157 26.59 -18.52 -3.93
CA ILE A 157 27.40 -18.53 -2.69
C ILE A 157 28.86 -18.21 -2.99
N GLU A 158 29.38 -18.65 -4.12
CA GLU A 158 30.76 -18.41 -4.55
C GLU A 158 30.98 -16.92 -4.84
N ASN A 159 30.08 -16.29 -5.56
CA ASN A 159 30.14 -14.84 -5.79
C ASN A 159 29.92 -14.05 -4.50
N PHE A 160 29.05 -14.49 -3.59
CA PHE A 160 28.89 -13.84 -2.29
C PHE A 160 30.18 -13.85 -1.46
N ARG A 161 30.98 -14.91 -1.49
CA ARG A 161 32.28 -14.92 -0.79
C ARG A 161 33.19 -13.84 -1.34
N HIS A 162 33.22 -13.67 -2.66
CA HIS A 162 34.00 -12.60 -3.29
C HIS A 162 33.45 -11.20 -2.95
N TYR A 163 32.12 -11.05 -2.90
CA TYR A 163 31.52 -9.78 -2.50
C TYR A 163 31.79 -9.39 -1.06
N VAL A 164 31.92 -10.35 -0.14
CA VAL A 164 32.32 -10.06 1.25
C VAL A 164 33.65 -9.33 1.31
N ASP A 165 34.65 -9.77 0.54
CA ASP A 165 35.97 -9.11 0.49
C ASP A 165 35.86 -7.68 -0.04
N LEU A 166 35.02 -7.45 -1.06
CA LEU A 166 34.77 -6.11 -1.61
C LEU A 166 34.00 -5.22 -0.60
N ILE A 167 33.02 -5.76 0.08
CA ILE A 167 32.25 -5.05 1.13
C ILE A 167 33.14 -4.64 2.28
N VAL A 168 34.00 -5.54 2.74
CA VAL A 168 34.98 -5.24 3.82
C VAL A 168 35.93 -4.12 3.38
N LYS A 169 36.46 -4.20 2.17
CA LYS A 169 37.33 -3.17 1.63
C LYS A 169 36.64 -1.81 1.56
N GLU A 170 35.42 -1.76 1.02
CA GLU A 170 34.65 -0.53 0.91
C GLU A 170 34.34 0.06 2.28
N LEU A 171 34.00 -0.79 3.25
CA LEU A 171 33.78 -0.38 4.63
C LEU A 171 35.06 0.21 5.26
N ASP A 172 36.22 -0.44 5.09
CA ASP A 172 37.47 0.05 5.60
C ASP A 172 37.86 1.39 4.95
N ASP A 173 37.69 1.52 3.64
CA ASP A 173 37.93 2.76 2.89
C ASP A 173 36.99 3.88 3.37
N TYR A 174 35.70 3.60 3.59
CA TYR A 174 34.72 4.55 4.12
C TYR A 174 35.12 5.03 5.52
N LEU A 175 35.41 4.12 6.44
CA LEU A 175 35.88 4.45 7.79
C LEU A 175 37.19 5.24 7.80
N ALA A 176 38.06 4.97 6.82
CA ALA A 176 39.35 5.66 6.69
C ALA A 176 39.21 7.07 6.08
N THR A 177 38.18 7.34 5.28
CA THR A 177 38.08 8.59 4.50
C THR A 177 37.00 9.53 5.00
N ASP A 178 35.84 9.01 5.49
CA ASP A 178 34.71 9.83 5.86
C ASP A 178 35.03 10.78 7.04
N PRO A 179 34.73 12.09 6.92
CA PRO A 179 35.02 13.08 7.95
C PRO A 179 34.41 12.81 9.33
N SER A 180 33.26 12.13 9.37
CA SER A 180 32.56 11.79 10.63
C SER A 180 33.38 10.89 11.54
N PHE A 181 34.25 10.06 10.96
CA PHE A 181 35.13 9.14 11.69
C PHE A 181 36.55 9.68 11.94
N ALA A 182 36.86 10.89 11.45
CA ALA A 182 38.16 11.51 11.61
C ALA A 182 38.67 11.53 13.07
N PRO A 183 37.87 11.84 14.10
CA PRO A 183 38.31 11.83 15.50
C PRO A 183 38.68 10.45 16.03
N LEU A 184 38.27 9.38 15.39
CA LEU A 184 38.51 8.00 15.79
C LEU A 184 39.73 7.38 15.09
N ARG A 185 40.30 8.08 14.09
CA ARG A 185 41.46 7.62 13.34
C ARG A 185 42.77 7.85 14.09
N GLY A 186 43.72 6.96 13.93
CA GLY A 186 45.04 7.01 14.58
C GLY A 186 45.04 6.33 15.94
N SER A 187 46.02 6.68 16.78
CA SER A 187 46.06 6.19 18.16
C SER A 187 45.20 7.09 19.04
N PRO A 188 43.96 6.69 19.36
CA PRO A 188 43.09 7.51 20.17
C PRO A 188 43.69 7.69 21.56
N LYS A 189 43.74 8.92 22.06
CA LYS A 189 44.07 9.18 23.47
C LYS A 189 43.11 8.43 24.36
N PRO A 190 43.53 7.87 25.50
CA PRO A 190 42.63 7.26 26.46
C PRO A 190 41.49 8.21 26.80
N GLY A 191 40.24 7.75 26.59
CA GLY A 191 39.02 8.57 26.80
C GLY A 191 38.58 9.40 25.59
N ALA A 192 39.20 9.30 24.43
CA ALA A 192 38.72 9.93 23.21
C ALA A 192 37.40 9.29 22.80
N SER A 193 36.40 10.14 22.52
CA SER A 193 35.09 9.73 21.99
C SER A 193 34.68 10.64 20.84
N ALA A 194 33.90 10.10 19.93
CA ALA A 194 33.28 10.88 18.86
C ALA A 194 31.78 10.56 18.76
N THR A 195 31.00 11.53 18.31
CA THR A 195 29.58 11.34 18.02
C THR A 195 29.40 11.27 16.51
N VAL A 196 28.79 10.20 16.02
CA VAL A 196 28.50 9.99 14.60
C VAL A 196 26.99 9.88 14.42
N ASN A 197 26.47 10.46 13.34
CA ASN A 197 25.10 10.20 12.91
C ASN A 197 25.03 8.79 12.29
N ILE A 198 24.66 7.82 13.11
CA ILE A 198 24.64 6.40 12.68
C ILE A 198 23.68 6.14 11.53
N PHE A 199 22.56 6.85 11.47
CA PHE A 199 21.60 6.70 10.38
C PHE A 199 22.23 7.09 9.04
N GLN A 200 22.91 8.23 8.99
CA GLN A 200 23.59 8.69 7.78
C GLN A 200 24.71 7.74 7.39
N ALA A 201 25.59 7.40 8.34
CA ALA A 201 26.72 6.52 8.10
C ALA A 201 26.29 5.13 7.56
N VAL A 202 25.27 4.52 8.19
CA VAL A 202 24.76 3.21 7.74
C VAL A 202 24.08 3.32 6.37
N SER A 203 23.35 4.40 6.10
CA SER A 203 22.72 4.62 4.79
C SER A 203 23.75 4.77 3.67
N GLU A 204 24.82 5.50 3.91
CA GLU A 204 25.91 5.66 2.94
C GLU A 204 26.65 4.34 2.70
N ILE A 205 27.07 3.64 3.76
CA ILE A 205 27.73 2.34 3.66
C ILE A 205 26.86 1.34 2.87
N THR A 206 25.57 1.21 3.21
CA THR A 206 24.68 0.27 2.51
C THR A 206 24.37 0.66 1.06
N THR A 207 24.67 1.89 0.66
CA THR A 207 24.52 2.34 -0.73
C THR A 207 25.78 2.04 -1.53
N LEU A 208 26.96 2.09 -0.90
CA LEU A 208 28.27 1.85 -1.52
C LEU A 208 28.58 0.34 -1.65
N THR A 209 28.07 -0.48 -0.75
CA THR A 209 28.25 -1.95 -0.71
C THR A 209 27.13 -2.71 -1.39
#